data_fe4d039902d93cf64d23ced9196d8362
#
_entry.id   fe4d039902d93cf64d23ced9196d8362
#
_cell.length_a   1.000
_cell.length_b   1.000
_cell.length_c   1.000
_cell.angle_alpha   90.00
_cell.angle_beta   90.00
_cell.angle_gamma   90.00
#
_symmetry.space_group_name_H-M   'P 1'
#
loop_
_entity.id
_entity.type
_entity.pdbx_description
1 polymer ?
#
loop_
_entity_poly.entity_id
_entity_poly.type
_entity_poly.pdbx_seq_one_letter_code
_entity_poly.pdbx_strand_id
1 'polypeptide(L)'
;GPRVKGNFSRLVNLVRSGLPLPFAGIANLRSMLYVGNFSSAVLTRLAHPMQGNKVFLLADGHDVSTEQLVRILGKSMDCRVRLFPMPNGVLRFAASLTGRRNEFERLTESLQVDISCIRQTLQWTPPYSVGEGVAKSFIGYSGSGVSV
;
A
#
# COMPACT_ATOMS: atom_id res chain seq x y z
N GLY A 1 -3.76 3.11 -7.21
CA GLY A 1 -4.39 4.11 -8.06
C GLY A 1 -5.82 4.42 -7.62
N PRO A 2 -6.47 5.43 -8.20
CA PRO A 2 -7.87 5.75 -7.86
C PRO A 2 -8.78 4.54 -8.11
N ARG A 3 -9.79 4.34 -7.24
CA ARG A 3 -10.74 3.21 -7.26
C ARG A 3 -10.13 1.83 -6.93
N VAL A 4 -9.07 1.77 -6.14
CA VAL A 4 -8.53 0.49 -5.66
C VAL A 4 -9.60 -0.27 -4.87
N LYS A 5 -9.84 -1.52 -5.25
CA LYS A 5 -10.73 -2.45 -4.53
C LYS A 5 -9.94 -3.33 -3.56
N GLY A 6 -10.61 -3.99 -2.63
CA GLY A 6 -10.01 -4.95 -1.70
C GLY A 6 -9.52 -4.33 -0.38
N ASN A 7 -8.50 -4.94 0.24
CA ASN A 7 -8.04 -4.59 1.58
C ASN A 7 -7.56 -3.14 1.71
N PHE A 8 -6.96 -2.57 0.67
CA PHE A 8 -6.52 -1.18 0.69
C PHE A 8 -7.71 -0.21 0.80
N SER A 9 -8.78 -0.43 0.02
CA SER A 9 -10.01 0.38 0.11
C SER A 9 -10.64 0.31 1.50
N ARG A 10 -10.64 -0.88 2.12
CA ARG A 10 -11.14 -1.06 3.49
C ARG A 10 -10.30 -0.30 4.51
N LEU A 11 -8.96 -0.34 4.35
CA LEU A 11 -8.05 0.42 5.21
C LEU A 11 -8.29 1.93 5.08
N VAL A 12 -8.50 2.43 3.86
CA VAL A 12 -8.89 3.81 3.59
C VAL A 12 -10.17 4.19 4.34
N ASN A 13 -11.20 3.35 4.25
CA ASN A 13 -12.48 3.59 4.94
C ASN A 13 -12.32 3.57 6.47
N LEU A 14 -11.50 2.67 7.01
CA LEU A 14 -11.16 2.63 8.42
C LEU A 14 -10.45 3.91 8.88
N VAL A 15 -9.51 4.43 8.11
CA VAL A 15 -8.84 5.69 8.43
C VAL A 15 -9.82 6.86 8.38
N ARG A 16 -10.71 6.90 7.38
CA ARG A 16 -11.75 7.94 7.25
C ARG A 16 -12.77 7.94 8.38
N SER A 17 -13.04 6.78 8.97
CA SER A 17 -14.02 6.70 10.07
C SER A 17 -13.57 7.44 11.34
N GLY A 18 -12.28 7.81 11.45
CA GLY A 18 -11.72 8.49 12.62
C GLY A 18 -11.68 7.65 13.90
N LEU A 19 -12.09 6.38 13.82
CA LEU A 19 -12.05 5.46 14.95
C LEU A 19 -10.61 5.15 15.36
N PRO A 20 -10.35 4.91 16.65
CA PRO A 20 -9.06 4.39 17.09
C PRO A 20 -8.76 3.03 16.45
N LEU A 21 -7.57 2.89 15.85
CA LEU A 21 -7.18 1.68 15.13
C LEU A 21 -6.09 0.93 15.90
N PRO A 22 -6.21 -0.38 16.06
CA PRO A 22 -5.28 -1.20 16.85
C PRO A 22 -4.05 -1.63 16.02
N PHE A 23 -3.44 -0.70 15.29
CA PHE A 23 -2.31 -0.99 14.40
C PHE A 23 -0.97 -0.42 14.88
N ALA A 24 -0.91 0.17 16.08
CA ALA A 24 0.37 0.62 16.63
C ALA A 24 1.27 -0.57 16.97
N GLY A 25 2.55 -0.49 16.57
CA GLY A 25 3.54 -1.51 16.86
C GLY A 25 3.49 -2.74 15.93
N ILE A 26 2.67 -2.74 14.88
CA ILE A 26 2.70 -3.80 13.86
C ILE A 26 3.92 -3.58 12.96
N ALA A 27 4.96 -4.40 13.17
CA ALA A 27 6.26 -4.31 12.51
C ALA A 27 6.37 -5.17 11.24
N ASN A 28 5.26 -5.37 10.51
CA ASN A 28 5.29 -6.04 9.22
C ASN A 28 5.91 -5.13 8.15
N LEU A 29 6.41 -5.72 7.07
CA LEU A 29 6.97 -5.00 5.93
C LEU A 29 6.22 -5.40 4.65
N ARG A 30 5.73 -4.40 3.92
CA ARG A 30 5.00 -4.60 2.68
C ARG A 30 5.50 -3.71 1.58
N SER A 31 5.87 -4.35 0.49
CA SER A 31 6.12 -3.64 -0.76
C SER A 31 4.80 -3.17 -1.37
N MET A 32 4.77 -1.90 -1.74
CA MET A 32 3.67 -1.28 -2.46
C MET A 32 4.10 -1.00 -3.89
N LEU A 33 3.12 -0.89 -4.80
CA LEU A 33 3.37 -0.45 -6.17
C LEU A 33 2.33 0.58 -6.58
N TYR A 34 2.79 1.81 -6.76
CA TYR A 34 1.98 2.87 -7.32
C TYR A 34 1.83 2.70 -8.83
N VAL A 35 0.62 2.94 -9.35
CA VAL A 35 0.35 2.79 -10.80
C VAL A 35 1.24 3.66 -11.68
N GLY A 36 1.64 4.84 -11.22
CA GLY A 36 2.59 5.70 -11.93
C GLY A 36 3.99 5.08 -12.03
N ASN A 37 4.45 4.40 -10.99
CA ASN A 37 5.71 3.65 -11.02
C ASN A 37 5.62 2.44 -11.95
N PHE A 38 4.49 1.73 -11.94
CA PHE A 38 4.24 0.66 -12.90
C PHE A 38 4.29 1.17 -14.35
N SER A 39 3.60 2.27 -14.66
CA SER A 39 3.61 2.86 -16.00
C SER A 39 5.03 3.31 -16.42
N SER A 40 5.78 3.91 -15.50
CA SER A 40 7.19 4.28 -15.73
C SER A 40 8.05 3.07 -16.07
N ALA A 41 7.91 1.96 -15.32
CA ALA A 41 8.66 0.73 -15.58
C ALA A 41 8.33 0.15 -16.96
N VAL A 42 7.04 0.15 -17.35
CA VAL A 42 6.61 -0.31 -18.68
C VAL A 42 7.21 0.56 -19.79
N LEU A 43 7.17 1.88 -19.66
CA LEU A 43 7.77 2.80 -20.63
C LEU A 43 9.29 2.62 -20.73
N THR A 44 9.96 2.45 -19.59
CA THR A 44 11.40 2.15 -19.58
C THR A 44 11.70 0.83 -20.30
N ARG A 45 10.89 -0.20 -20.07
CA ARG A 45 11.06 -1.50 -20.75
C ARG A 45 10.84 -1.39 -22.26
N LEU A 46 9.87 -0.59 -22.72
CA LEU A 46 9.61 -0.36 -24.14
C LEU A 46 10.75 0.39 -24.83
N ALA A 47 11.35 1.34 -24.12
CA ALA A 47 12.47 2.12 -24.62
C ALA A 47 13.80 1.33 -24.68
N HIS A 48 13.89 0.19 -23.95
CA HIS A 48 15.09 -0.65 -23.92
C HIS A 48 14.79 -2.03 -24.53
N PRO A 49 14.93 -2.19 -25.86
CA PRO A 49 14.72 -3.48 -26.51
C PRO A 49 15.67 -4.52 -25.96
N MET A 50 15.13 -5.66 -25.55
CA MET A 50 15.86 -6.78 -25.00
C MET A 50 15.48 -8.04 -25.74
N GLN A 51 16.44 -8.92 -25.99
CA GLN A 51 16.19 -10.25 -26.54
C GLN A 51 15.69 -11.20 -25.45
N GLY A 52 14.76 -12.05 -25.79
CA GLY A 52 14.20 -13.08 -24.91
C GLY A 52 13.12 -12.58 -23.94
N ASN A 53 12.52 -13.53 -23.23
CA ASN A 53 11.50 -13.28 -22.22
C ASN A 53 12.14 -13.14 -20.84
N LYS A 54 11.93 -12.02 -20.17
CA LYS A 54 12.40 -11.76 -18.81
C LYS A 54 11.26 -11.24 -17.95
N VAL A 55 11.12 -11.80 -16.75
CA VAL A 55 10.13 -11.37 -15.76
C VAL A 55 10.79 -10.39 -14.82
N PHE A 56 10.15 -9.24 -14.61
CA PHE A 56 10.58 -8.25 -13.64
C PHE A 56 9.54 -8.12 -12.53
N LEU A 57 9.99 -8.15 -11.29
CA LEU A 57 9.19 -7.77 -10.15
C LEU A 57 9.30 -6.26 -9.94
N LEU A 58 8.20 -5.62 -9.54
CA LEU A 58 8.10 -4.17 -9.38
C LEU A 58 7.59 -3.81 -7.99
N ALA A 59 8.19 -2.79 -7.39
CA ALA A 59 7.73 -2.14 -6.18
C ALA A 59 8.22 -0.69 -6.13
N ASP A 60 7.72 0.08 -5.17
CA ASP A 60 8.05 1.50 -4.99
C ASP A 60 9.43 1.72 -4.30
N GLY A 61 10.18 0.64 -4.08
CA GLY A 61 11.56 0.67 -3.60
C GLY A 61 11.73 0.80 -2.09
N HIS A 62 10.69 1.09 -1.35
CA HIS A 62 10.67 1.11 0.12
C HIS A 62 9.46 0.36 0.65
N ASP A 63 9.72 -0.56 1.57
CA ASP A 63 8.66 -1.29 2.25
C ASP A 63 8.10 -0.45 3.39
N VAL A 64 6.80 -0.57 3.64
CA VAL A 64 6.12 0.13 4.72
C VAL A 64 5.39 -0.84 5.62
N SER A 65 5.36 -0.55 6.92
CA SER A 65 4.51 -1.28 7.85
C SER A 65 3.04 -0.85 7.72
N THR A 66 2.13 -1.66 8.25
CA THR A 66 0.71 -1.29 8.30
C THR A 66 0.51 0.00 9.09
N GLU A 67 1.25 0.17 10.20
CA GLU A 67 1.23 1.43 10.95
C GLU A 67 1.65 2.62 10.10
N GLN A 68 2.79 2.52 9.42
CA GLN A 68 3.29 3.58 8.53
C GLN A 68 2.30 3.90 7.41
N LEU A 69 1.73 2.86 6.79
CA LEU A 69 0.73 3.04 5.72
C LEU A 69 -0.50 3.78 6.22
N VAL A 70 -1.01 3.44 7.41
CA VAL A 70 -2.15 4.13 8.03
C VAL A 70 -1.83 5.59 8.32
N ARG A 71 -0.62 5.92 8.80
CA ARG A 71 -0.18 7.30 9.01
C ARG A 71 -0.06 8.08 7.69
N ILE A 72 0.48 7.46 6.65
CA ILE A 72 0.57 8.04 5.30
C ILE A 72 -0.84 8.34 4.75
N LEU A 73 -1.78 7.39 4.90
CA LEU A 73 -3.16 7.56 4.49
C LEU A 73 -3.83 8.73 5.24
N GLY A 74 -3.68 8.77 6.56
CA GLY A 74 -4.22 9.86 7.37
C GLY A 74 -3.71 11.22 6.91
N LYS A 75 -2.39 11.35 6.71
CA LYS A 75 -1.77 12.58 6.19
C LYS A 75 -2.29 12.96 4.80
N SER A 76 -2.43 11.98 3.91
CA SER A 76 -2.89 12.22 2.52
C SER A 76 -4.37 12.59 2.41
N MET A 77 -5.17 12.25 3.41
CA MET A 77 -6.62 12.54 3.46
C MET A 77 -6.98 13.65 4.45
N ASP A 78 -5.99 14.28 5.07
CA ASP A 78 -6.16 15.25 6.17
C ASP A 78 -7.04 14.71 7.31
N CYS A 79 -6.89 13.41 7.62
CA CYS A 79 -7.64 12.74 8.66
C CYS A 79 -6.75 12.51 9.90
N ARG A 80 -7.29 12.82 11.08
CA ARG A 80 -6.59 12.54 12.34
C ARG A 80 -6.60 11.04 12.63
N VAL A 81 -5.44 10.42 12.62
CA VAL A 81 -5.26 8.99 12.93
C VAL A 81 -4.94 8.80 14.40
N ARG A 82 -5.71 7.93 15.06
CA ARG A 82 -5.46 7.48 16.43
C ARG A 82 -5.08 6.01 16.40
N LEU A 83 -3.82 5.72 16.73
CA LEU A 83 -3.32 4.36 16.80
C LEU A 83 -3.07 3.97 18.27
N PHE A 84 -3.43 2.75 18.62
CA PHE A 84 -3.10 2.17 19.91
C PHE A 84 -2.50 0.79 19.75
N PRO A 85 -1.58 0.38 20.63
CA PRO A 85 -0.98 -0.94 20.58
C PRO A 85 -1.98 -2.01 21.05
N MET A 86 -2.03 -3.12 20.35
CA MET A 86 -2.79 -4.29 20.76
C MET A 86 -1.99 -5.56 20.43
N PRO A 87 -1.90 -6.52 21.35
CA PRO A 87 -1.22 -7.79 21.09
C PRO A 87 -1.82 -8.50 19.88
N ASN A 88 -0.96 -8.98 18.97
CA ASN A 88 -1.39 -9.65 17.73
C ASN A 88 -2.35 -10.84 17.99
N GLY A 89 -2.17 -11.57 19.13
CA GLY A 89 -3.05 -12.67 19.51
C GLY A 89 -4.50 -12.22 19.74
N VAL A 90 -4.69 -11.08 20.41
CA VAL A 90 -6.02 -10.50 20.68
C VAL A 90 -6.67 -10.04 19.38
N LEU A 91 -5.90 -9.40 18.51
CA LEU A 91 -6.38 -8.96 17.19
C LEU A 91 -6.80 -10.14 16.31
N ARG A 92 -6.00 -11.21 16.28
CA ARG A 92 -6.33 -12.45 15.53
C ARG A 92 -7.60 -13.09 16.07
N PHE A 93 -7.74 -13.15 17.39
CA PHE A 93 -8.93 -13.70 18.02
C PHE A 93 -10.19 -12.88 17.68
N ALA A 94 -10.14 -11.55 17.83
CA ALA A 94 -11.24 -10.66 17.48
C ALA A 94 -11.60 -10.74 15.98
N ALA A 95 -10.61 -10.83 15.10
CA ALA A 95 -10.81 -11.02 13.67
C ALA A 95 -11.45 -12.36 13.33
N SER A 96 -11.14 -13.44 14.09
CA SER A 96 -11.75 -14.75 13.91
C SER A 96 -13.23 -14.76 14.29
N LEU A 97 -13.61 -14.07 15.36
CA LEU A 97 -15.00 -13.95 15.80
C LEU A 97 -15.88 -13.19 14.78
N THR A 98 -15.29 -12.26 14.04
CA THR A 98 -16.01 -11.47 13.01
C THR A 98 -15.94 -12.09 11.62
N GLY A 99 -15.34 -13.29 11.45
CA GLY A 99 -15.12 -13.93 10.15
C GLY A 99 -14.11 -13.22 9.25
N ARG A 100 -13.37 -12.22 9.78
CA ARG A 100 -12.43 -11.39 9.03
C ARG A 100 -10.96 -11.76 9.22
N ARG A 101 -10.70 -12.96 9.71
CA ARG A 101 -9.35 -13.45 10.00
C ARG A 101 -8.40 -13.30 8.80
N ASN A 102 -8.81 -13.74 7.61
CA ASN A 102 -7.99 -13.66 6.40
C ASN A 102 -7.67 -12.21 5.99
N GLU A 103 -8.57 -11.27 6.26
CA GLU A 103 -8.36 -9.85 5.97
C GLU A 103 -7.33 -9.25 6.94
N PHE A 104 -7.41 -9.63 8.20
CA PHE A 104 -6.46 -9.19 9.22
C PHE A 104 -5.06 -9.78 8.96
N GLU A 105 -4.94 -11.06 8.66
CA GLU A 105 -3.68 -11.71 8.33
C GLU A 105 -3.02 -11.00 7.14
N ARG A 106 -3.77 -10.71 6.07
CA ARG A 106 -3.27 -9.94 4.93
C ARG A 106 -2.82 -8.53 5.27
N LEU A 107 -3.30 -7.90 6.33
CA LEU A 107 -2.84 -6.58 6.77
C LEU A 107 -1.61 -6.65 7.65
N THR A 108 -1.41 -7.74 8.37
CA THR A 108 -0.34 -7.90 9.37
C THR A 108 0.84 -8.75 8.91
N GLU A 109 0.68 -9.50 7.82
CA GLU A 109 1.76 -10.28 7.22
C GLU A 109 2.69 -9.42 6.38
N SER A 110 3.97 -9.82 6.34
CA SER A 110 4.97 -9.21 5.48
C SER A 110 4.88 -9.77 4.06
N LEU A 111 5.03 -8.90 3.09
CA LEU A 111 5.17 -9.25 1.67
C LEU A 111 6.17 -8.30 1.04
N GLN A 112 7.38 -8.77 0.87
CA GLN A 112 8.48 -7.98 0.30
C GLN A 112 8.81 -8.45 -1.11
N VAL A 113 9.07 -7.50 -1.99
CA VAL A 113 9.37 -7.73 -3.41
C VAL A 113 10.75 -7.17 -3.71
N ASP A 114 11.64 -8.02 -4.18
CA ASP A 114 12.96 -7.62 -4.64
C ASP A 114 12.90 -7.07 -6.06
N ILE A 115 13.30 -5.82 -6.23
CA ILE A 115 13.37 -5.11 -7.52
C ILE A 115 14.80 -4.97 -8.06
N SER A 116 15.75 -5.69 -7.50
CA SER A 116 17.18 -5.64 -7.92
C SER A 116 17.34 -5.99 -9.40
N CYS A 117 16.57 -6.96 -9.90
CA CYS A 117 16.66 -7.41 -11.28
C CYS A 117 16.32 -6.28 -12.28
N ILE A 118 15.24 -5.53 -12.07
CA ILE A 118 14.88 -4.42 -12.98
C ILE A 118 15.87 -3.26 -12.82
N ARG A 119 16.31 -2.95 -11.60
CA ARG A 119 17.33 -1.92 -11.35
C ARG A 119 18.62 -2.19 -12.10
N GLN A 120 19.13 -3.41 -12.03
CA GLN A 120 20.39 -3.80 -12.69
C GLN A 120 20.25 -3.89 -14.20
N THR A 121 19.12 -4.42 -14.69
CA THR A 121 18.93 -4.68 -16.13
C THR A 121 18.52 -3.44 -16.91
N LEU A 122 17.63 -2.61 -16.37
CA LEU A 122 17.07 -1.45 -17.04
C LEU A 122 17.47 -0.13 -16.40
N GLN A 123 18.29 -0.16 -15.34
CA GLN A 123 18.65 1.01 -14.52
C GLN A 123 17.44 1.80 -14.05
N TRP A 124 16.29 1.12 -13.93
CA TRP A 124 15.04 1.74 -13.53
C TRP A 124 14.99 1.91 -12.02
N THR A 125 14.58 3.08 -11.58
CA THR A 125 14.25 3.40 -10.21
C THR A 125 12.82 3.97 -10.14
N PRO A 126 12.03 3.63 -9.11
CA PRO A 126 10.69 4.16 -8.98
C PRO A 126 10.74 5.70 -8.85
N PRO A 127 10.07 6.47 -9.75
CA PRO A 127 10.06 7.93 -9.68
C PRO A 127 9.24 8.50 -8.53
N TYR A 128 8.36 7.72 -7.92
CA TYR A 128 7.50 8.15 -6.80
C TYR A 128 7.71 7.26 -5.59
N SER A 129 7.80 7.87 -4.42
CA SER A 129 7.75 7.18 -3.12
C SER A 129 6.33 6.65 -2.84
N VAL A 130 6.21 5.73 -1.86
CA VAL A 130 4.91 5.23 -1.38
C VAL A 130 4.01 6.38 -0.93
N GLY A 131 4.55 7.36 -0.19
CA GLY A 131 3.80 8.53 0.27
C GLY A 131 3.24 9.37 -0.87
N GLU A 132 4.05 9.67 -1.88
CA GLU A 132 3.61 10.41 -3.07
C GLU A 132 2.61 9.61 -3.90
N GLY A 133 2.81 8.30 -4.06
CA GLY A 133 1.89 7.42 -4.77
C GLY A 133 0.51 7.37 -4.09
N VAL A 134 0.50 7.30 -2.75
CA VAL A 134 -0.74 7.37 -1.98
C VAL A 134 -1.40 8.74 -2.15
N ALA A 135 -0.68 9.84 -1.96
CA ALA A 135 -1.22 11.20 -2.11
C ALA A 135 -1.83 11.41 -3.51
N LYS A 136 -1.10 11.05 -4.56
CA LYS A 136 -1.58 11.13 -5.96
C LYS A 136 -2.82 10.26 -6.22
N SER A 137 -2.97 9.14 -5.50
CA SER A 137 -4.14 8.27 -5.62
C SER A 137 -5.42 8.92 -5.08
N PHE A 138 -5.32 9.95 -4.22
CA PHE A 138 -6.44 10.67 -3.64
C PHE A 138 -6.75 12.03 -4.28
N ILE A 139 -5.86 12.60 -5.09
CA ILE A 139 -6.09 13.88 -5.78
C ILE A 139 -7.37 13.86 -6.66
N GLY A 140 -7.81 12.69 -7.13
CA GLY A 140 -9.06 12.52 -7.87
C GLY A 140 -10.30 12.24 -7.00
N TYR A 141 -10.14 12.08 -5.69
CA TYR A 141 -11.24 11.73 -4.77
C TYR A 141 -11.94 12.95 -4.15
N SER A 142 -11.34 14.13 -4.26
CA SER A 142 -11.92 15.38 -3.71
C SER A 142 -13.06 15.97 -4.57
N GLY A 143 -13.41 15.37 -5.70
CA GLY A 143 -14.36 15.92 -6.67
C GLY A 143 -15.63 15.10 -6.89
N SER A 144 -15.80 13.94 -6.29
CA SER A 144 -17.06 13.18 -6.43
C SER A 144 -17.63 12.87 -5.06
N GLY A 145 -18.51 13.78 -4.59
CA GLY A 145 -19.45 13.48 -3.53
C GLY A 145 -20.21 12.21 -3.91
N VAL A 146 -19.92 11.11 -3.24
CA VAL A 146 -20.81 9.94 -3.27
C VAL A 146 -21.89 10.25 -2.26
N SER A 147 -23.01 10.80 -2.75
CA SER A 147 -24.31 10.59 -2.10
C SER A 147 -24.55 9.08 -2.05
N VAL A 148 -25.01 8.65 -0.91
CA VAL A 148 -25.49 7.35 -0.43
C VAL A 148 -26.04 6.44 -1.53
#